data_d7e61d7bf0fcf54249377763bb6d56eb
#
_entry.id   d7e61d7bf0fcf54249377763bb6d56eb
#
_cell.length_a   1.000
_cell.length_b   1.000
_cell.length_c   1.000
_cell.angle_alpha   90.00
_cell.angle_beta   90.00
_cell.angle_gamma   90.00
#
_symmetry.space_group_name_H-M   'P 1'
#
loop_
_entity.id
_entity.type
_entity.pdbx_description
1 polymer ?
#
loop_
_entity_poly.entity_id
_entity_poly.type
_entity_poly.pdbx_seq_one_letter_code
_entity_poly.pdbx_strand_id
1 'polypeptide(L)'
;MPLRRLLLIDLAVLALLAGISALFLAQHWGSTPGVDGRRSAASTPPTTAPTVPTTTTTTTTLPPPGPGFVAGHVTAVGDSVMLDYESALQTDIPGIEVDAAVSRQWSDGVQVLEQLKASGQLGAEVIVALGSNGPVTDGDFDAMMQVLNGASRVVFVNTHVDRPWQDPNNAVLANGVRRYPNVVIADWSTLAAQNPGWFGSDGTHLPIDGSGAMALASLVSSTLASG
;
A
#
# COMPACT_ATOMS: atom_id res chain seq x y z
N MET A 1 -9.44 -43.79 -21.28
CA MET A 1 -9.55 -44.18 -19.86
C MET A 1 -8.39 -43.59 -19.11
N PRO A 2 -8.57 -42.93 -17.94
CA PRO A 2 -9.78 -42.53 -17.23
C PRO A 2 -9.84 -41.02 -16.89
N LEU A 3 -10.99 -40.43 -17.12
CA LEU A 3 -11.35 -39.05 -16.80
C LEU A 3 -12.19 -38.99 -15.49
N ARG A 4 -11.80 -39.64 -14.43
CA ARG A 4 -12.63 -39.74 -13.22
C ARG A 4 -11.89 -39.51 -11.87
N ARG A 5 -10.73 -38.83 -11.87
CA ARG A 5 -10.01 -38.54 -10.61
C ARG A 5 -9.79 -37.06 -10.31
N LEU A 6 -10.42 -36.13 -11.03
CA LEU A 6 -10.25 -34.68 -10.80
C LEU A 6 -11.47 -33.99 -10.15
N LEU A 7 -12.44 -34.73 -9.62
CA LEU A 7 -13.70 -34.13 -9.11
C LEU A 7 -13.98 -34.41 -7.63
N LEU A 8 -12.99 -34.81 -6.85
CA LEU A 8 -13.18 -35.14 -5.42
C LEU A 8 -12.28 -34.35 -4.44
N ILE A 9 -11.56 -33.34 -4.91
CA ILE A 9 -10.73 -32.49 -4.01
C ILE A 9 -11.40 -31.15 -3.72
N ASP A 10 -12.39 -30.71 -4.49
CA ASP A 10 -13.04 -29.40 -4.31
C ASP A 10 -14.20 -29.35 -3.30
N LEU A 11 -14.59 -30.46 -2.66
CA LEU A 11 -15.72 -30.47 -1.73
C LEU A 11 -15.33 -30.51 -0.25
N ALA A 12 -14.05 -30.59 0.07
CA ALA A 12 -13.59 -30.68 1.47
C ALA A 12 -13.18 -29.32 2.07
N VAL A 13 -13.09 -28.25 1.28
CA VAL A 13 -12.69 -26.91 1.75
C VAL A 13 -13.89 -26.02 2.08
N LEU A 14 -15.10 -26.37 1.65
CA LEU A 14 -16.32 -25.54 1.87
C LEU A 14 -17.08 -25.83 3.16
N ALA A 15 -16.64 -26.75 4.01
CA ALA A 15 -17.40 -27.18 5.20
C ALA A 15 -16.81 -26.67 6.55
N LEU A 16 -15.82 -25.80 6.56
CA LEU A 16 -15.16 -25.34 7.80
C LEU A 16 -15.36 -23.84 8.15
N LEU A 17 -16.26 -23.15 7.48
CA LEU A 17 -16.52 -21.71 7.72
C LEU A 17 -17.91 -21.38 8.26
N ALA A 18 -18.64 -22.35 8.84
CA ALA A 18 -19.95 -22.11 9.45
C ALA A 18 -19.97 -22.59 10.89
N GLY A 19 -19.38 -21.84 11.80
CA GLY A 19 -19.56 -22.19 13.22
C GLY A 19 -18.57 -21.46 14.14
N ILE A 20 -18.70 -20.16 14.34
CA ILE A 20 -18.41 -19.45 15.61
C ILE A 20 -18.97 -18.01 15.43
N SER A 21 -20.24 -17.87 15.72
CA SER A 21 -20.87 -16.59 16.01
C SER A 21 -21.89 -16.82 17.09
N ALA A 22 -21.55 -16.60 18.32
CA ALA A 22 -22.42 -16.22 19.46
C ALA A 22 -21.64 -16.44 20.76
N LEU A 23 -21.14 -15.41 21.34
CA LEU A 23 -21.11 -15.14 22.78
C LEU A 23 -20.14 -14.01 23.09
N PHE A 24 -20.67 -12.82 23.26
CA PHE A 24 -20.18 -11.83 24.23
C PHE A 24 -21.06 -10.59 24.12
N LEU A 25 -22.23 -10.69 24.74
CA LEU A 25 -23.00 -9.52 25.17
C LEU A 25 -23.20 -9.66 26.67
N ALA A 26 -22.92 -8.58 27.36
CA ALA A 26 -23.28 -8.26 28.75
C ALA A 26 -22.09 -8.15 29.70
N GLN A 27 -21.90 -6.94 30.09
CA GLN A 27 -21.70 -6.40 31.45
C GLN A 27 -20.74 -5.22 31.43
N HIS A 28 -21.26 -4.00 31.57
CA HIS A 28 -21.07 -3.21 32.81
C HIS A 28 -21.83 -1.90 32.69
N TRP A 29 -22.92 -1.85 33.41
CA TRP A 29 -23.62 -0.63 33.78
C TRP A 29 -23.34 -0.35 35.28
N GLY A 30 -23.19 0.91 35.63
CA GLY A 30 -23.12 1.42 37.02
C GLY A 30 -21.84 2.23 37.25
N SER A 31 -21.82 3.45 37.71
CA SER A 31 -22.66 4.25 38.53
C SER A 31 -22.03 5.64 38.58
N THR A 32 -22.81 6.70 38.53
CA THR A 32 -22.45 8.04 39.03
C THR A 32 -22.63 8.10 40.54
N PRO A 33 -21.90 8.97 41.25
CA PRO A 33 -22.43 10.09 42.01
C PRO A 33 -21.60 11.36 41.78
N GLY A 34 -22.08 12.58 41.63
CA GLY A 34 -23.01 13.33 42.42
C GLY A 34 -22.35 14.30 43.39
N VAL A 35 -22.40 15.63 43.05
CA VAL A 35 -22.51 16.81 43.94
C VAL A 35 -21.23 17.23 44.71
N ASP A 36 -20.72 18.45 44.60
CA ASP A 36 -21.19 19.68 45.23
C ASP A 36 -20.36 20.92 44.80
N GLY A 37 -21.06 22.02 44.73
CA GLY A 37 -20.59 23.31 44.30
C GLY A 37 -19.77 24.07 45.34
N ARG A 38 -18.92 24.93 44.82
CA ARG A 38 -18.58 26.23 45.41
C ARG A 38 -18.19 27.22 44.33
N ARG A 39 -18.97 28.28 44.21
CA ARG A 39 -18.61 29.47 43.48
C ARG A 39 -17.43 30.15 44.14
N SER A 40 -16.41 30.46 43.35
CA SER A 40 -15.45 31.51 43.68
C SER A 40 -15.24 32.34 42.43
N ALA A 41 -15.63 33.59 42.52
CA ALA A 41 -15.42 34.57 41.45
C ALA A 41 -13.93 34.95 41.45
N ALA A 42 -13.29 34.77 40.31
CA ALA A 42 -11.97 35.34 40.04
C ALA A 42 -11.98 36.04 38.70
N SER A 43 -11.56 37.27 38.72
CA SER A 43 -11.42 38.28 37.70
C SER A 43 -10.72 37.78 36.45
N THR A 44 -11.32 38.07 35.28
CA THR A 44 -10.78 37.86 33.94
C THR A 44 -9.63 38.81 33.62
N PRO A 45 -8.46 38.31 33.20
CA PRO A 45 -7.47 39.12 32.49
C PRO A 45 -7.84 39.27 31.00
N PRO A 46 -7.38 40.33 30.32
CA PRO A 46 -7.75 40.58 28.92
C PRO A 46 -7.19 39.50 28.00
N THR A 47 -8.07 38.91 27.22
CA THR A 47 -7.76 37.93 26.18
C THR A 47 -7.06 38.64 25.03
N THR A 48 -5.75 38.45 24.91
CA THR A 48 -5.04 38.65 23.64
C THR A 48 -5.40 37.49 22.70
N ALA A 49 -6.06 37.79 21.59
CA ALA A 49 -6.38 36.80 20.56
C ALA A 49 -5.08 36.17 20.00
N PRO A 50 -4.97 34.84 19.92
CA PRO A 50 -3.83 34.22 19.27
C PRO A 50 -3.86 34.53 17.78
N THR A 51 -2.78 35.14 17.28
CA THR A 51 -2.54 35.27 15.86
C THR A 51 -2.33 33.87 15.30
N VAL A 52 -3.29 33.35 14.55
CA VAL A 52 -3.17 32.07 13.84
C VAL A 52 -2.10 32.23 12.78
N PRO A 53 -1.01 31.45 12.79
CA PRO A 53 -0.05 31.47 11.71
C PRO A 53 -0.76 30.96 10.45
N THR A 54 -0.79 31.79 9.40
CA THR A 54 -1.24 31.38 8.08
C THR A 54 -0.24 30.36 7.54
N THR A 55 -0.58 29.09 7.66
CA THR A 55 0.20 28.00 7.01
C THR A 55 0.00 28.13 5.51
N THR A 56 0.99 28.66 4.81
CA THR A 56 1.02 28.64 3.36
C THR A 56 1.24 27.17 2.93
N THR A 57 0.18 26.48 2.54
CA THR A 57 0.27 25.17 1.93
C THR A 57 0.91 25.37 0.55
N THR A 58 2.19 25.05 0.41
CA THR A 58 2.84 24.97 -0.89
C THR A 58 2.31 23.70 -1.57
N THR A 59 1.36 23.88 -2.48
CA THR A 59 0.92 22.78 -3.35
C THR A 59 2.05 22.47 -4.31
N THR A 60 2.77 21.39 -4.09
CA THR A 60 3.74 20.88 -5.06
C THR A 60 2.96 20.35 -6.25
N THR A 61 3.01 21.04 -7.37
CA THR A 61 2.37 20.57 -8.60
C THR A 61 3.26 19.52 -9.24
N LEU A 62 2.76 18.32 -9.41
CA LEU A 62 3.46 17.25 -10.14
C LEU A 62 3.73 17.67 -11.59
N PRO A 63 4.85 17.22 -12.20
CA PRO A 63 5.13 17.53 -13.60
C PRO A 63 4.03 16.93 -14.50
N PRO A 64 3.72 17.58 -15.65
CA PRO A 64 2.76 17.01 -16.59
C PRO A 64 3.28 15.69 -17.14
N PRO A 65 2.37 14.69 -17.34
CA PRO A 65 2.76 13.39 -17.85
C PRO A 65 3.21 13.46 -19.32
N GLY A 66 4.13 12.57 -19.68
CA GLY A 66 4.59 12.36 -21.06
C GLY A 66 3.58 11.55 -21.88
N PRO A 67 3.91 11.31 -23.17
CA PRO A 67 3.08 10.48 -24.06
C PRO A 67 2.85 9.06 -23.52
N GLY A 68 1.65 8.55 -23.69
CA GLY A 68 1.23 7.21 -23.27
C GLY A 68 0.76 7.12 -21.83
N PHE A 69 0.71 8.24 -21.10
CA PHE A 69 0.19 8.30 -19.74
C PHE A 69 -1.14 9.05 -19.67
N VAL A 70 -2.01 8.62 -18.75
CA VAL A 70 -3.33 9.23 -18.48
C VAL A 70 -3.23 10.12 -17.25
N ALA A 71 -3.38 11.44 -17.43
CA ALA A 71 -3.31 12.41 -16.34
C ALA A 71 -4.46 12.19 -15.33
N GLY A 72 -4.13 12.28 -14.04
CA GLY A 72 -5.10 12.13 -12.96
C GLY A 72 -5.54 10.67 -12.70
N HIS A 73 -4.89 9.71 -13.35
CA HIS A 73 -5.11 8.27 -13.10
C HIS A 73 -3.90 7.67 -12.38
N VAL A 74 -4.19 6.75 -11.47
CA VAL A 74 -3.20 5.96 -10.74
C VAL A 74 -3.27 4.52 -11.21
N THR A 75 -2.13 3.95 -11.57
CA THR A 75 -1.98 2.52 -11.89
C THR A 75 -1.06 1.87 -10.87
N ALA A 76 -1.46 0.74 -10.33
CA ALA A 76 -0.64 -0.09 -9.45
C ALA A 76 -0.35 -1.44 -10.10
N VAL A 77 0.92 -1.82 -10.15
CA VAL A 77 1.36 -3.13 -10.65
C VAL A 77 2.13 -3.86 -9.55
N GLY A 78 1.69 -5.07 -9.22
CA GLY A 78 2.25 -5.81 -8.11
C GLY A 78 2.23 -7.33 -8.23
N ASP A 79 2.83 -7.97 -7.24
CA ASP A 79 2.80 -9.42 -7.06
C ASP A 79 1.70 -9.86 -6.06
N SER A 80 1.82 -11.07 -5.49
CA SER A 80 0.82 -11.61 -4.57
C SER A 80 0.64 -10.77 -3.30
N VAL A 81 1.66 -10.08 -2.83
CA VAL A 81 1.54 -9.21 -1.64
C VAL A 81 0.61 -8.03 -1.93
N MET A 82 0.59 -7.50 -3.17
CA MET A 82 -0.34 -6.43 -3.54
C MET A 82 -1.80 -6.90 -3.47
N LEU A 83 -2.09 -8.16 -3.81
CA LEU A 83 -3.44 -8.72 -3.69
C LEU A 83 -3.94 -8.70 -2.24
N ASP A 84 -3.05 -8.84 -1.26
CA ASP A 84 -3.40 -8.86 0.15
C ASP A 84 -3.95 -7.51 0.65
N TYR A 85 -3.55 -6.39 0.03
CA TYR A 85 -3.98 -5.05 0.42
C TYR A 85 -4.70 -4.27 -0.69
N GLU A 86 -5.03 -4.91 -1.81
CA GLU A 86 -5.72 -4.28 -2.94
C GLU A 86 -7.00 -3.56 -2.53
N SER A 87 -7.87 -4.22 -1.74
CA SER A 87 -9.14 -3.65 -1.28
C SER A 87 -8.93 -2.37 -0.44
N ALA A 88 -7.95 -2.40 0.48
CA ALA A 88 -7.59 -1.23 1.28
C ALA A 88 -7.00 -0.11 0.40
N LEU A 89 -6.15 -0.46 -0.57
CA LEU A 89 -5.55 0.50 -1.49
C LEU A 89 -6.61 1.18 -2.38
N GLN A 90 -7.60 0.43 -2.89
CA GLN A 90 -8.73 0.97 -3.64
C GLN A 90 -9.64 1.89 -2.78
N THR A 91 -9.69 1.64 -1.47
CA THR A 91 -10.39 2.52 -0.53
C THR A 91 -9.63 3.83 -0.32
N ASP A 92 -8.32 3.76 -0.15
CA ASP A 92 -7.46 4.92 0.11
C ASP A 92 -7.22 5.78 -1.13
N ILE A 93 -7.23 5.15 -2.33
CA ILE A 93 -7.03 5.81 -3.63
C ILE A 93 -8.23 5.47 -4.54
N PRO A 94 -9.35 6.20 -4.45
CA PRO A 94 -10.52 5.94 -5.28
C PRO A 94 -10.21 6.08 -6.78
N GLY A 95 -10.57 5.05 -7.55
CA GLY A 95 -10.34 5.02 -8.99
C GLY A 95 -8.96 4.53 -9.42
N ILE A 96 -8.15 4.00 -8.49
CA ILE A 96 -6.90 3.32 -8.83
C ILE A 96 -7.19 2.05 -9.65
N GLU A 97 -6.37 1.82 -10.67
CA GLU A 97 -6.37 0.57 -11.41
C GLU A 97 -5.24 -0.33 -10.89
N VAL A 98 -5.62 -1.50 -10.36
CA VAL A 98 -4.67 -2.46 -9.78
C VAL A 98 -4.54 -3.67 -10.71
N ASP A 99 -3.32 -3.99 -11.12
CA ASP A 99 -2.95 -5.20 -11.83
C ASP A 99 -1.93 -5.98 -11.02
N ALA A 100 -2.40 -6.90 -10.22
CA ALA A 100 -1.57 -7.74 -9.35
C ALA A 100 -1.79 -9.23 -9.66
N ALA A 101 -0.73 -10.04 -9.53
CA ALA A 101 -0.81 -11.46 -9.79
C ALA A 101 0.13 -12.28 -8.90
N VAL A 102 -0.34 -13.48 -8.52
CA VAL A 102 0.46 -14.44 -7.76
C VAL A 102 1.73 -14.80 -8.52
N SER A 103 2.85 -14.84 -7.82
CA SER A 103 4.18 -15.21 -8.35
C SER A 103 4.71 -14.32 -9.48
N ARG A 104 4.13 -13.12 -9.68
CA ARG A 104 4.60 -12.19 -10.72
C ARG A 104 6.07 -11.84 -10.48
N GLN A 105 6.88 -12.01 -11.53
CA GLN A 105 8.28 -11.60 -11.54
C GLN A 105 8.40 -10.12 -11.92
N TRP A 106 9.57 -9.52 -11.65
CA TRP A 106 9.83 -8.13 -12.01
C TRP A 106 9.66 -7.87 -13.52
N SER A 107 10.21 -8.75 -14.35
CA SER A 107 10.11 -8.67 -15.81
C SER A 107 8.67 -8.73 -16.32
N ASP A 108 7.80 -9.51 -15.66
CA ASP A 108 6.39 -9.60 -16.05
C ASP A 108 5.67 -8.28 -15.75
N GLY A 109 6.01 -7.65 -14.63
CA GLY A 109 5.50 -6.31 -14.28
C GLY A 109 5.95 -5.24 -15.28
N VAL A 110 7.19 -5.29 -15.78
CA VAL A 110 7.66 -4.41 -16.87
C VAL A 110 6.79 -4.59 -18.11
N GLN A 111 6.52 -5.82 -18.52
CA GLN A 111 5.68 -6.11 -19.70
C GLN A 111 4.23 -5.59 -19.55
N VAL A 112 3.65 -5.73 -18.35
CA VAL A 112 2.31 -5.18 -18.04
C VAL A 112 2.30 -3.65 -18.23
N LEU A 113 3.27 -2.96 -17.66
CA LEU A 113 3.39 -1.50 -17.80
C LEU A 113 3.63 -1.07 -19.24
N GLU A 114 4.43 -1.81 -20.01
CA GLU A 114 4.64 -1.57 -21.44
C GLU A 114 3.32 -1.69 -22.23
N GLN A 115 2.53 -2.71 -21.96
CA GLN A 115 1.23 -2.93 -22.61
C GLN A 115 0.23 -1.82 -22.27
N LEU A 116 0.14 -1.43 -20.99
CA LEU A 116 -0.73 -0.34 -20.55
C LEU A 116 -0.31 1.00 -21.19
N LYS A 117 1.01 1.28 -21.26
CA LYS A 117 1.53 2.48 -21.92
C LYS A 117 1.24 2.48 -23.41
N ALA A 118 1.46 1.35 -24.10
CA ALA A 118 1.21 1.22 -25.52
C ALA A 118 -0.27 1.37 -25.89
N SER A 119 -1.18 0.93 -25.01
CA SER A 119 -2.63 1.10 -25.20
C SER A 119 -3.14 2.47 -24.72
N GLY A 120 -2.30 3.32 -24.13
CA GLY A 120 -2.71 4.62 -23.60
C GLY A 120 -3.58 4.53 -22.35
N GLN A 121 -3.43 3.45 -21.58
CA GLN A 121 -4.18 3.19 -20.34
C GLN A 121 -3.32 3.36 -19.08
N LEU A 122 -2.02 3.56 -19.21
CA LEU A 122 -1.12 3.73 -18.05
C LEU A 122 -1.40 5.06 -17.36
N GLY A 123 -1.70 5.02 -16.07
CA GLY A 123 -1.86 6.22 -15.24
C GLY A 123 -0.58 7.06 -15.19
N ALA A 124 -0.72 8.36 -15.04
CA ALA A 124 0.42 9.27 -14.88
C ALA A 124 1.14 9.09 -13.53
N GLU A 125 0.46 8.54 -12.56
CA GLU A 125 0.99 8.15 -11.26
C GLU A 125 1.02 6.62 -11.18
N VAL A 126 2.19 6.06 -10.87
CA VAL A 126 2.39 4.60 -10.92
C VAL A 126 2.93 4.07 -9.59
N ILE A 127 2.32 3.02 -9.10
CA ILE A 127 2.76 2.26 -7.93
C ILE A 127 3.30 0.91 -8.40
N VAL A 128 4.51 0.56 -7.97
CA VAL A 128 5.15 -0.72 -8.28
C VAL A 128 5.49 -1.44 -6.99
N ALA A 129 4.84 -2.60 -6.75
CA ALA A 129 5.09 -3.47 -5.60
C ALA A 129 5.48 -4.86 -6.09
N LEU A 130 6.74 -5.01 -6.43
CA LEU A 130 7.34 -6.22 -7.00
C LEU A 130 8.66 -6.54 -6.30
N GLY A 131 9.12 -7.78 -6.43
CA GLY A 131 10.40 -8.23 -5.90
C GLY A 131 10.30 -9.26 -4.78
N SER A 132 9.09 -9.65 -4.38
CA SER A 132 8.89 -10.72 -3.40
C SER A 132 9.24 -12.10 -3.98
N ASN A 133 9.21 -12.26 -5.30
CA ASN A 133 9.32 -13.56 -5.97
C ASN A 133 10.68 -13.84 -6.62
N GLY A 134 11.67 -12.96 -6.47
CA GLY A 134 12.99 -13.19 -7.04
C GLY A 134 13.92 -11.97 -6.93
N PRO A 135 15.20 -12.16 -7.27
CA PRO A 135 16.17 -11.08 -7.27
C PRO A 135 15.88 -10.04 -8.34
N VAL A 136 16.21 -8.78 -8.03
CA VAL A 136 16.11 -7.62 -8.90
C VAL A 136 17.51 -7.02 -9.04
N THR A 137 17.92 -6.72 -10.26
CA THR A 137 19.20 -6.09 -10.57
C THR A 137 19.04 -4.61 -10.90
N ASP A 138 20.14 -3.86 -10.93
CA ASP A 138 20.13 -2.47 -11.43
C ASP A 138 19.62 -2.39 -12.86
N GLY A 139 19.94 -3.39 -13.72
CA GLY A 139 19.43 -3.45 -15.09
C GLY A 139 17.91 -3.66 -15.16
N ASP A 140 17.35 -4.44 -14.24
CA ASP A 140 15.90 -4.64 -14.14
C ASP A 140 15.20 -3.35 -13.69
N PHE A 141 15.79 -2.64 -12.72
CA PHE A 141 15.28 -1.32 -12.32
C PHE A 141 15.34 -0.32 -13.47
N ASP A 142 16.45 -0.28 -14.21
CA ASP A 142 16.60 0.63 -15.35
C ASP A 142 15.61 0.32 -16.49
N ALA A 143 15.33 -0.95 -16.76
CA ALA A 143 14.30 -1.36 -17.72
C ALA A 143 12.92 -0.87 -17.31
N MET A 144 12.56 -1.01 -16.03
CA MET A 144 11.32 -0.49 -15.47
C MET A 144 11.22 1.02 -15.67
N MET A 145 12.29 1.77 -15.34
CA MET A 145 12.31 3.23 -15.46
C MET A 145 12.30 3.72 -16.91
N GLN A 146 12.76 2.93 -17.88
CA GLN A 146 12.58 3.25 -19.30
C GLN A 146 11.10 3.26 -19.69
N VAL A 147 10.32 2.30 -19.22
CA VAL A 147 8.86 2.27 -19.43
C VAL A 147 8.20 3.46 -18.72
N LEU A 148 8.58 3.72 -17.49
CA LEU A 148 8.00 4.76 -16.63
C LEU A 148 8.53 6.17 -16.94
N ASN A 149 9.40 6.32 -17.92
CA ASN A 149 9.86 7.63 -18.37
C ASN A 149 8.68 8.47 -18.88
N GLY A 150 8.43 9.60 -18.23
CA GLY A 150 7.29 10.48 -18.49
C GLY A 150 6.14 10.33 -17.50
N ALA A 151 6.21 9.39 -16.54
CA ALA A 151 5.28 9.38 -15.42
C ALA A 151 5.44 10.65 -14.57
N SER A 152 4.34 11.21 -14.08
CA SER A 152 4.37 12.35 -13.17
C SER A 152 4.92 11.97 -11.80
N ARG A 153 4.59 10.77 -11.34
CA ARG A 153 5.05 10.20 -10.07
C ARG A 153 5.18 8.69 -10.14
N VAL A 154 6.20 8.15 -9.49
CA VAL A 154 6.37 6.71 -9.30
C VAL A 154 6.66 6.40 -7.84
N VAL A 155 5.90 5.47 -7.27
CA VAL A 155 6.11 4.93 -5.93
C VAL A 155 6.56 3.48 -6.05
N PHE A 156 7.77 3.18 -5.63
CA PHE A 156 8.18 1.79 -5.42
C PHE A 156 7.90 1.38 -3.98
N VAL A 157 7.29 0.23 -3.80
CA VAL A 157 7.14 -0.41 -2.47
C VAL A 157 8.31 -1.37 -2.29
N ASN A 158 9.14 -1.15 -1.29
CA ASN A 158 10.23 -2.09 -1.01
C ASN A 158 9.71 -3.37 -0.35
N THR A 159 10.51 -4.43 -0.43
CA THR A 159 10.06 -5.80 -0.13
C THR A 159 10.33 -6.17 1.32
N HIS A 160 9.36 -6.86 1.97
CA HIS A 160 9.56 -7.61 3.21
C HIS A 160 9.21 -9.07 2.97
N VAL A 161 10.22 -9.93 2.92
CA VAL A 161 10.10 -11.35 2.59
C VAL A 161 11.28 -12.11 3.18
N ASP A 162 11.05 -13.26 3.81
CA ASP A 162 12.14 -14.09 4.35
C ASP A 162 12.86 -14.83 3.22
N ARG A 163 13.63 -14.07 2.44
CA ARG A 163 14.39 -14.56 1.28
C ARG A 163 15.72 -13.81 1.17
N PRO A 164 16.77 -14.48 0.66
CA PRO A 164 18.10 -13.89 0.56
C PRO A 164 18.21 -12.70 -0.40
N TRP A 165 17.21 -12.47 -1.23
CA TRP A 165 17.17 -11.33 -2.15
C TRP A 165 16.47 -10.09 -1.58
N GLN A 166 15.83 -10.13 -0.40
CA GLN A 166 15.16 -8.98 0.19
C GLN A 166 16.08 -7.75 0.26
N ASP A 167 17.18 -7.88 0.99
CA ASP A 167 18.08 -6.74 1.22
C ASP A 167 18.79 -6.27 -0.06
N PRO A 168 19.30 -7.19 -0.95
CA PRO A 168 19.77 -6.79 -2.27
C PRO A 168 18.74 -6.03 -3.11
N ASN A 169 17.49 -6.50 -3.20
CA ASN A 169 16.42 -5.83 -3.94
C ASN A 169 16.15 -4.43 -3.37
N ASN A 170 16.03 -4.33 -2.05
CA ASN A 170 15.78 -3.05 -1.39
C ASN A 170 16.93 -2.06 -1.59
N ALA A 171 18.18 -2.54 -1.66
CA ALA A 171 19.34 -1.72 -1.99
C ALA A 171 19.30 -1.22 -3.44
N VAL A 172 18.91 -2.06 -4.40
CA VAL A 172 18.70 -1.65 -5.81
C VAL A 172 17.66 -0.55 -5.90
N LEU A 173 16.50 -0.72 -5.25
CA LEU A 173 15.45 0.31 -5.21
C LEU A 173 15.96 1.61 -4.60
N ALA A 174 16.58 1.54 -3.41
CA ALA A 174 17.09 2.71 -2.69
C ALA A 174 18.15 3.49 -3.49
N ASN A 175 18.98 2.81 -4.26
CA ASN A 175 19.97 3.44 -5.13
C ASN A 175 19.34 3.99 -6.41
N GLY A 176 18.38 3.24 -6.98
CA GLY A 176 17.71 3.57 -8.21
C GLY A 176 16.90 4.86 -8.11
N VAL A 177 16.05 5.00 -7.09
CA VAL A 177 15.14 6.14 -6.92
C VAL A 177 15.88 7.48 -6.79
N ARG A 178 17.08 7.49 -6.24
CA ARG A 178 17.88 8.72 -6.10
C ARG A 178 18.23 9.37 -7.45
N ARG A 179 18.10 8.64 -8.54
CA ARG A 179 18.42 9.12 -9.89
C ARG A 179 17.26 9.89 -10.54
N TYR A 180 16.07 9.85 -9.91
CA TYR A 180 14.84 10.37 -10.49
C TYR A 180 14.07 11.23 -9.48
N PRO A 181 13.81 12.52 -9.76
CA PRO A 181 13.20 13.46 -8.80
C PRO A 181 11.71 13.16 -8.53
N ASN A 182 11.06 12.46 -9.44
CA ASN A 182 9.63 12.09 -9.36
C ASN A 182 9.39 10.67 -8.83
N VAL A 183 10.46 10.02 -8.32
CA VAL A 183 10.39 8.62 -7.85
C VAL A 183 10.70 8.55 -6.38
N VAL A 184 9.89 7.82 -5.63
CA VAL A 184 10.01 7.67 -4.18
C VAL A 184 9.80 6.21 -3.75
N ILE A 185 10.18 5.89 -2.50
CA ILE A 185 9.95 4.59 -1.88
C ILE A 185 8.90 4.72 -0.78
N ALA A 186 7.90 3.84 -0.80
CA ALA A 186 7.12 3.47 0.36
C ALA A 186 7.91 2.41 1.14
N ASP A 187 8.46 2.80 2.29
CA ASP A 187 9.37 1.94 3.07
C ASP A 187 8.60 0.91 3.89
N TRP A 188 8.04 -0.06 3.17
CA TRP A 188 7.32 -1.18 3.76
C TRP A 188 8.23 -2.08 4.59
N SER A 189 9.45 -2.32 4.13
CA SER A 189 10.38 -3.23 4.82
C SER A 189 10.64 -2.81 6.26
N THR A 190 10.87 -1.52 6.50
CA THR A 190 11.08 -1.00 7.85
C THR A 190 9.81 -1.09 8.71
N LEU A 191 8.66 -0.73 8.15
CA LEU A 191 7.39 -0.77 8.87
C LEU A 191 6.98 -2.21 9.21
N ALA A 192 7.15 -3.13 8.27
CA ALA A 192 6.88 -4.56 8.43
C ALA A 192 7.73 -5.21 9.50
N ALA A 193 9.03 -4.92 9.51
CA ALA A 193 9.97 -5.46 10.51
C ALA A 193 9.61 -5.05 11.95
N GLN A 194 8.96 -3.91 12.15
CA GLN A 194 8.50 -3.45 13.44
C GLN A 194 7.18 -4.13 13.88
N ASN A 195 6.50 -4.84 12.97
CA ASN A 195 5.16 -5.37 13.20
C ASN A 195 5.05 -6.85 12.75
N PRO A 196 5.85 -7.77 13.29
CA PRO A 196 5.89 -9.17 12.84
C PRO A 196 4.54 -9.90 13.04
N GLY A 197 3.67 -9.40 13.90
CA GLY A 197 2.34 -9.97 14.12
C GLY A 197 1.31 -9.68 13.02
N TRP A 198 1.67 -8.92 11.98
CA TRP A 198 0.76 -8.63 10.86
C TRP A 198 0.71 -9.73 9.81
N PHE A 199 1.68 -10.62 9.79
CA PHE A 199 1.87 -11.60 8.73
C PHE A 199 1.20 -12.94 9.02
N GLY A 200 0.86 -13.66 7.97
CA GLY A 200 0.56 -15.07 8.03
C GLY A 200 1.78 -15.92 8.43
N SER A 201 1.60 -17.22 8.47
CA SER A 201 2.65 -18.16 8.91
C SER A 201 3.90 -18.20 8.01
N ASP A 202 3.83 -17.65 6.81
CA ASP A 202 4.93 -17.56 5.85
C ASP A 202 5.79 -16.28 6.01
N GLY A 203 5.39 -15.36 6.91
CA GLY A 203 6.13 -14.13 7.18
C GLY A 203 6.15 -13.13 6.02
N THR A 204 5.30 -13.32 5.01
CA THR A 204 5.28 -12.52 3.78
C THR A 204 3.89 -11.97 3.48
N HIS A 205 2.89 -12.84 3.45
CA HIS A 205 1.52 -12.46 3.12
C HIS A 205 0.76 -11.90 4.32
N LEU A 206 -0.10 -10.94 4.04
CA LEU A 206 -0.93 -10.25 5.01
C LEU A 206 -2.35 -10.84 4.97
N PRO A 207 -3.00 -11.05 6.12
CA PRO A 207 -4.42 -11.31 6.12
C PRO A 207 -5.17 -10.17 5.42
N ILE A 208 -6.04 -10.51 4.46
CA ILE A 208 -6.91 -9.53 3.78
C ILE A 208 -7.73 -8.81 4.85
N ASP A 209 -7.85 -7.48 4.72
CA ASP A 209 -8.50 -6.59 5.70
C ASP A 209 -7.85 -6.59 7.09
N GLY A 210 -6.67 -7.18 7.22
CA GLY A 210 -5.87 -7.13 8.45
C GLY A 210 -5.18 -5.80 8.66
N SER A 211 -4.72 -5.54 9.90
CA SER A 211 -4.00 -4.30 10.24
C SER A 211 -2.78 -4.05 9.37
N GLY A 212 -2.07 -5.11 8.96
CA GLY A 212 -0.91 -5.00 8.07
C GLY A 212 -1.29 -4.55 6.67
N ALA A 213 -2.38 -5.08 6.11
CA ALA A 213 -2.90 -4.70 4.79
C ALA A 213 -3.34 -3.22 4.79
N MET A 214 -4.09 -2.79 5.81
CA MET A 214 -4.48 -1.39 5.97
C MET A 214 -3.28 -0.46 6.16
N ALA A 215 -2.29 -0.86 6.95
CA ALA A 215 -1.08 -0.06 7.18
C ALA A 215 -0.24 0.09 5.90
N LEU A 216 -0.12 -0.97 5.10
CA LEU A 216 0.59 -0.93 3.82
C LEU A 216 -0.14 -0.04 2.81
N ALA A 217 -1.46 -0.15 2.68
CA ALA A 217 -2.25 0.72 1.82
C ALA A 217 -2.09 2.20 2.21
N SER A 218 -2.19 2.51 3.52
CA SER A 218 -2.01 3.86 4.05
C SER A 218 -0.59 4.40 3.84
N LEU A 219 0.44 3.56 3.98
CA LEU A 219 1.82 3.94 3.66
C LEU A 219 1.96 4.31 2.19
N VAL A 220 1.42 3.49 1.29
CA VAL A 220 1.51 3.69 -0.16
C VAL A 220 0.75 4.94 -0.58
N SER A 221 -0.50 5.11 -0.13
CA SER A 221 -1.34 6.27 -0.47
C SER A 221 -0.74 7.58 0.07
N SER A 222 -0.25 7.60 1.29
CA SER A 222 0.42 8.78 1.86
C SER A 222 1.74 9.10 1.14
N THR A 223 2.51 8.09 0.73
CA THR A 223 3.74 8.26 -0.04
C THR A 223 3.44 8.84 -1.44
N LEU A 224 2.37 8.38 -2.08
CA LEU A 224 1.92 8.92 -3.36
C LEU A 224 1.54 10.39 -3.23
N ALA A 225 0.81 10.76 -2.18
CA ALA A 225 0.32 12.13 -1.94
C ALA A 225 1.40 13.12 -1.46
N SER A 226 2.56 12.65 -1.00
CA SER A 226 3.62 13.49 -0.39
C SER A 226 4.56 14.15 -1.41
N GLY A 227 4.20 14.21 -2.68
CA GLY A 227 5.01 14.72 -3.78
C GLY A 227 4.86 16.18 -4.09
#